data_f027daf5f8311af0b2fbbe49a758b37b
#
_entry.id   f027daf5f8311af0b2fbbe49a758b37b
#
_cell.length_a   1.000
_cell.length_b   1.000
_cell.length_c   1.000
_cell.angle_alpha   90.00
_cell.angle_beta   90.00
_cell.angle_gamma   90.00
#
_symmetry.space_group_name_H-M   'P 1'
#
loop_
_entity.id
_entity.type
_entity.pdbx_description
1 polymer ?
#
loop_
_entity_poly.entity_id
_entity_poly.type
_entity_poly.pdbx_seq_one_letter_code
_entity_poly.pdbx_strand_id
1 'polypeptide(L)'
;QLLLILWLLGAAGVLLWNVGCHLRFCRWLRRWGREAEETSLLARYRALGDQMGLRRLPRLVLCPSLPAPMLAGLLRPVILLPEPLPQSAPLECALRHELTHFRRRDIPLKALVLWVKALHWFNPLMWLMARAVEQDTELACDDSTLHALPGDQRSAYGRSILQAVSAVQNRKEEDQS
;
A
#
# COMPACT_ATOMS: atom_id res chain seq x y z
N GLN A 1 24.62 12.72 29.30
CA GLN A 1 24.16 11.33 29.46
C GLN A 1 22.62 11.24 29.52
N LEU A 2 21.94 12.06 30.36
CA LEU A 2 20.46 12.05 30.46
C LEU A 2 19.74 12.33 29.13
N LEU A 3 20.20 13.31 28.35
CA LEU A 3 19.65 13.63 27.03
C LEU A 3 19.78 12.45 26.06
N LEU A 4 20.91 11.75 26.06
CA LEU A 4 21.10 10.56 25.23
C LEU A 4 20.15 9.43 25.61
N ILE A 5 19.97 9.19 26.91
CA ILE A 5 19.05 8.17 27.41
C ILE A 5 17.62 8.52 27.00
N LEU A 6 17.20 9.77 27.19
CA LEU A 6 15.87 10.23 26.76
C LEU A 6 15.64 10.07 25.26
N TRP A 7 16.66 10.41 24.45
CA TRP A 7 16.60 10.23 23.00
C TRP A 7 16.46 8.75 22.62
N LEU A 8 17.27 7.87 23.21
CA LEU A 8 17.19 6.43 22.97
C LEU A 8 15.84 5.84 23.38
N LEU A 9 15.32 6.24 24.55
CA LEU A 9 14.01 5.77 25.02
C LEU A 9 12.88 6.20 24.07
N GLY A 10 12.91 7.45 23.60
CA GLY A 10 11.92 7.94 22.66
C GLY A 10 11.99 7.20 21.31
N ALA A 11 13.19 7.03 20.76
CA ALA A 11 13.40 6.27 19.51
C ALA A 11 12.94 4.81 19.66
N ALA A 12 13.31 4.14 20.75
CA ALA A 12 12.89 2.79 21.06
C ALA A 12 11.35 2.70 21.19
N GLY A 13 10.72 3.66 21.88
CA GLY A 13 9.27 3.72 22.01
C GLY A 13 8.55 3.81 20.69
N VAL A 14 9.00 4.68 19.77
CA VAL A 14 8.43 4.81 18.43
C VAL A 14 8.62 3.52 17.62
N LEU A 15 9.80 2.91 17.67
CA LEU A 15 10.08 1.66 16.98
C LEU A 15 9.23 0.50 17.51
N LEU A 16 9.16 0.33 18.82
CA LEU A 16 8.36 -0.73 19.45
C LEU A 16 6.88 -0.57 19.14
N TRP A 17 6.36 0.66 19.13
CA TRP A 17 4.98 0.94 18.70
C TRP A 17 4.72 0.48 17.27
N ASN A 18 5.61 0.87 16.33
CA ASN A 18 5.46 0.49 14.92
C ASN A 18 5.60 -1.04 14.72
N VAL A 19 6.55 -1.68 15.39
CA VAL A 19 6.69 -3.14 15.39
C VAL A 19 5.43 -3.81 15.96
N GLY A 20 4.89 -3.29 17.06
CA GLY A 20 3.65 -3.77 17.66
C GLY A 20 2.46 -3.69 16.70
N CYS A 21 2.28 -2.55 16.04
CA CYS A 21 1.26 -2.36 15.00
C CYS A 21 1.45 -3.35 13.83
N HIS A 22 2.69 -3.50 13.36
CA HIS A 22 3.01 -4.46 12.30
C HIS A 22 2.72 -5.90 12.69
N LEU A 23 3.09 -6.32 13.91
CA LEU A 23 2.80 -7.67 14.42
C LEU A 23 1.30 -7.91 14.60
N ARG A 24 0.53 -6.89 15.03
CA ARG A 24 -0.94 -6.98 15.10
C ARG A 24 -1.54 -7.16 13.72
N PHE A 25 -1.08 -6.39 12.74
CA PHE A 25 -1.49 -6.52 11.34
C PHE A 25 -1.15 -7.91 10.78
N CYS A 26 0.07 -8.41 11.00
CA CYS A 26 0.47 -9.76 10.57
C CYS A 26 -0.39 -10.86 11.22
N ARG A 27 -0.74 -10.71 12.50
CA ARG A 27 -1.64 -11.65 13.20
C ARG A 27 -3.05 -11.60 12.62
N TRP A 28 -3.56 -10.41 12.37
CA TRP A 28 -4.85 -10.21 11.72
C TRP A 28 -4.88 -10.86 10.34
N LEU A 29 -3.84 -10.62 9.54
CA LEU A 29 -3.71 -11.19 8.20
C LEU A 29 -3.66 -12.73 8.22
N ARG A 30 -2.93 -13.33 9.17
CA ARG A 30 -2.89 -14.80 9.33
C ARG A 30 -4.23 -15.39 9.72
N ARG A 31 -5.05 -14.64 10.44
CA ARG A 31 -6.36 -15.10 10.93
C ARG A 31 -7.45 -14.98 9.86
N TRP A 32 -7.42 -13.92 9.10
CA TRP A 32 -8.51 -13.54 8.20
C TRP A 32 -8.15 -13.59 6.71
N GLY A 33 -6.86 -13.61 6.39
CA GLY A 33 -6.39 -13.69 5.01
C GLY A 33 -6.49 -15.10 4.47
N ARG A 34 -7.06 -15.24 3.27
CA ARG A 34 -7.13 -16.48 2.50
C ARG A 34 -6.39 -16.30 1.17
N GLU A 35 -5.59 -17.29 0.76
CA GLU A 35 -4.97 -17.21 -0.57
C GLU A 35 -6.05 -17.20 -1.67
N ALA A 36 -5.81 -16.42 -2.71
CA ALA A 36 -6.71 -16.39 -3.85
C ALA A 36 -6.52 -17.68 -4.66
N GLU A 37 -7.55 -18.50 -4.75
CA GLU A 37 -7.54 -19.80 -5.47
C GLU A 37 -8.25 -19.72 -6.82
N GLU A 38 -8.97 -18.62 -7.09
CA GLU A 38 -9.73 -18.46 -8.32
C GLU A 38 -8.81 -18.42 -9.53
N THR A 39 -8.90 -19.44 -10.36
CA THR A 39 -8.03 -19.63 -11.54
C THR A 39 -8.12 -18.47 -12.52
N SER A 40 -9.31 -17.88 -12.71
CA SER A 40 -9.54 -16.75 -13.60
C SER A 40 -8.83 -15.49 -13.11
N LEU A 41 -8.88 -15.20 -11.81
CA LEU A 41 -8.20 -14.08 -11.17
C LEU A 41 -6.68 -14.25 -11.28
N LEU A 42 -6.18 -15.43 -10.95
CA LEU A 42 -4.74 -15.73 -11.01
C LEU A 42 -4.19 -15.66 -12.44
N ALA A 43 -4.96 -16.11 -13.45
CA ALA A 43 -4.57 -16.00 -14.85
C ALA A 43 -4.45 -14.53 -15.30
N ARG A 44 -5.45 -13.68 -14.96
CA ARG A 44 -5.41 -12.24 -15.25
C ARG A 44 -4.25 -11.54 -14.53
N TYR A 45 -4.02 -11.88 -13.26
CA TYR A 45 -2.94 -11.32 -12.47
C TYR A 45 -1.56 -11.65 -13.05
N ARG A 46 -1.35 -12.90 -13.49
CA ARG A 46 -0.11 -13.33 -14.18
C ARG A 46 0.07 -12.60 -15.50
N ALA A 47 -0.97 -12.55 -16.33
CA ALA A 47 -0.93 -11.81 -17.60
C ALA A 47 -0.57 -10.33 -17.40
N LEU A 48 -1.11 -9.68 -16.35
CA LEU A 48 -0.78 -8.32 -15.99
C LEU A 48 0.69 -8.19 -15.56
N GLY A 49 1.19 -9.12 -14.76
CA GLY A 49 2.59 -9.16 -14.37
C GLY A 49 3.55 -9.32 -15.53
N ASP A 50 3.20 -10.18 -16.50
CA ASP A 50 3.97 -10.40 -17.73
C ASP A 50 4.00 -9.13 -18.58
N GLN A 51 2.87 -8.44 -18.75
CA GLN A 51 2.79 -7.14 -19.44
C GLN A 51 3.67 -6.07 -18.79
N MET A 52 3.81 -6.11 -17.46
CA MET A 52 4.65 -5.19 -16.70
C MET A 52 6.13 -5.63 -16.62
N GLY A 53 6.50 -6.76 -17.22
CA GLY A 53 7.86 -7.32 -17.22
C GLY A 53 8.32 -7.83 -15.85
N LEU A 54 7.40 -8.23 -14.98
CA LEU A 54 7.71 -8.70 -13.63
C LEU A 54 8.03 -10.20 -13.63
N ARG A 55 9.26 -10.57 -13.29
CA ARG A 55 9.69 -11.98 -13.20
C ARG A 55 9.14 -12.70 -11.97
N ARG A 56 8.80 -11.99 -10.93
CA ARG A 56 8.21 -12.52 -9.69
C ARG A 56 7.06 -11.63 -9.28
N LEU A 57 5.96 -12.25 -8.90
CA LEU A 57 4.77 -11.56 -8.45
C LEU A 57 4.57 -11.79 -6.95
N PRO A 58 4.09 -10.78 -6.21
CA PRO A 58 3.58 -10.96 -4.85
C PRO A 58 2.44 -11.98 -4.81
N ARG A 59 2.25 -12.63 -3.68
CA ARG A 59 1.09 -13.51 -3.50
C ARG A 59 -0.18 -12.67 -3.38
N LEU A 60 -1.30 -13.18 -3.91
CA LEU A 60 -2.62 -12.58 -3.72
C LEU A 60 -3.30 -13.21 -2.51
N VAL A 61 -3.81 -12.37 -1.62
CA VAL A 61 -4.53 -12.78 -0.42
C VAL A 61 -5.85 -12.01 -0.35
N LEU A 62 -6.95 -12.72 -0.22
CA LEU A 62 -8.28 -12.17 0.00
C LEU A 62 -8.44 -11.87 1.48
N CYS A 63 -8.91 -10.68 1.80
CA CYS A 63 -9.14 -10.23 3.17
C CYS A 63 -10.51 -9.58 3.30
N PRO A 64 -11.37 -10.03 4.22
CA PRO A 64 -12.62 -9.34 4.52
C PRO A 64 -12.33 -7.96 5.12
N SER A 65 -13.24 -7.03 4.93
CA SER A 65 -13.18 -5.69 5.54
C SER A 65 -12.02 -4.80 5.09
N LEU A 66 -11.36 -5.11 3.97
CA LEU A 66 -10.44 -4.17 3.36
C LEU A 66 -11.21 -3.14 2.52
N PRO A 67 -10.86 -1.84 2.60
CA PRO A 67 -11.52 -0.81 1.80
C PRO A 67 -11.09 -0.84 0.33
N ALA A 68 -9.85 -1.25 0.05
CA ALA A 68 -9.24 -1.26 -1.28
C ALA A 68 -8.09 -2.28 -1.34
N PRO A 69 -7.66 -2.71 -2.53
CA PRO A 69 -6.42 -3.44 -2.71
C PRO A 69 -5.23 -2.69 -2.11
N MET A 70 -4.25 -3.43 -1.57
CA MET A 70 -3.03 -2.83 -1.03
C MET A 70 -1.85 -3.78 -1.05
N LEU A 71 -0.66 -3.26 -1.32
CA LEU A 71 0.60 -3.98 -1.21
C LEU A 71 1.13 -3.91 0.23
N ALA A 72 1.48 -5.06 0.81
CA ALA A 72 2.00 -5.15 2.16
C ALA A 72 3.19 -6.13 2.25
N GLY A 73 3.96 -6.03 3.34
CA GLY A 73 5.06 -6.97 3.65
C GLY A 73 6.41 -6.55 3.08
N LEU A 74 7.37 -6.24 3.96
CA LEU A 74 8.72 -5.79 3.57
C LEU A 74 9.57 -6.93 2.98
N LEU A 75 9.62 -8.08 3.66
CA LEU A 75 10.46 -9.22 3.26
C LEU A 75 9.74 -10.21 2.34
N ARG A 76 8.43 -10.34 2.51
CA ARG A 76 7.57 -11.22 1.72
C ARG A 76 6.36 -10.42 1.25
N PRO A 77 6.51 -9.68 0.14
CA PRO A 77 5.44 -8.83 -0.36
C PRO A 77 4.21 -9.66 -0.74
N VAL A 78 3.05 -9.13 -0.39
CA VAL A 78 1.73 -9.70 -0.64
C VAL A 78 0.79 -8.60 -1.06
N ILE A 79 -0.04 -8.84 -2.07
CA ILE A 79 -1.15 -7.96 -2.42
C ILE A 79 -2.40 -8.48 -1.74
N LEU A 80 -3.00 -7.62 -0.92
CA LEU A 80 -4.25 -7.88 -0.23
C LEU A 80 -5.39 -7.35 -1.08
N LEU A 81 -6.43 -8.17 -1.26
CA LEU A 81 -7.62 -7.82 -2.01
C LEU A 81 -8.83 -7.82 -1.10
N PRO A 82 -9.76 -6.87 -1.24
CA PRO A 82 -11.01 -6.87 -0.50
C PRO A 82 -11.89 -8.05 -0.91
N GLU A 83 -12.68 -8.53 0.02
CA GLU A 83 -13.73 -9.51 -0.24
C GLU A 83 -15.08 -8.90 0.19
N PRO A 84 -16.08 -8.77 -0.70
CA PRO A 84 -16.10 -9.26 -2.09
C PRO A 84 -15.17 -8.48 -3.04
N LEU A 85 -14.70 -9.17 -4.11
CA LEU A 85 -13.85 -8.55 -5.12
C LEU A 85 -14.57 -7.43 -5.86
N PRO A 86 -13.91 -6.30 -6.14
CA PRO A 86 -14.44 -5.27 -7.03
C PRO A 86 -14.71 -5.83 -8.43
N GLN A 87 -15.57 -5.15 -9.19
CA GLN A 87 -15.80 -5.51 -10.60
C GLN A 87 -14.50 -5.44 -11.42
N SER A 88 -14.46 -6.21 -12.53
CA SER A 88 -13.22 -6.54 -13.22
C SER A 88 -12.33 -5.36 -13.66
N ALA A 89 -12.90 -4.28 -14.19
CA ALA A 89 -12.10 -3.15 -14.67
C ALA A 89 -11.44 -2.33 -13.55
N PRO A 90 -12.14 -1.91 -12.47
CA PRO A 90 -11.51 -1.28 -11.32
C PRO A 90 -10.45 -2.16 -10.64
N LEU A 91 -10.66 -3.48 -10.60
CA LEU A 91 -9.70 -4.42 -9.99
C LEU A 91 -8.40 -4.46 -10.77
N GLU A 92 -8.44 -4.49 -12.11
CA GLU A 92 -7.23 -4.52 -12.92
C GLU A 92 -6.42 -3.23 -12.77
N CYS A 93 -7.08 -2.08 -12.75
CA CYS A 93 -6.43 -0.79 -12.49
C CYS A 93 -5.75 -0.77 -11.12
N ALA A 94 -6.44 -1.25 -10.08
CA ALA A 94 -5.89 -1.30 -8.74
C ALA A 94 -4.72 -2.30 -8.63
N LEU A 95 -4.82 -3.49 -9.24
CA LEU A 95 -3.71 -4.44 -9.28
C LEU A 95 -2.48 -3.87 -10.00
N ARG A 96 -2.68 -3.14 -11.09
CA ARG A 96 -1.59 -2.45 -11.82
C ARG A 96 -0.92 -1.40 -10.93
N HIS A 97 -1.68 -0.62 -10.19
CA HIS A 97 -1.17 0.35 -9.22
C HIS A 97 -0.31 -0.34 -8.16
N GLU A 98 -0.82 -1.40 -7.50
CA GLU A 98 -0.09 -2.14 -6.48
C GLU A 98 1.19 -2.82 -7.02
N LEU A 99 1.13 -3.36 -8.24
CA LEU A 99 2.31 -3.91 -8.92
C LEU A 99 3.32 -2.83 -9.30
N THR A 100 2.89 -1.60 -9.53
CA THR A 100 3.78 -0.46 -9.76
C THR A 100 4.54 -0.11 -8.48
N HIS A 101 3.88 -0.05 -7.33
CA HIS A 101 4.55 0.08 -6.02
C HIS A 101 5.57 -1.04 -5.78
N PHE A 102 5.20 -2.28 -6.10
CA PHE A 102 6.10 -3.43 -5.97
C PHE A 102 7.34 -3.29 -6.87
N ARG A 103 7.16 -2.92 -8.16
CA ARG A 103 8.24 -2.71 -9.13
C ARG A 103 9.18 -1.59 -8.70
N ARG A 104 8.65 -0.49 -8.16
CA ARG A 104 9.39 0.69 -7.68
C ARG A 104 10.10 0.45 -6.34
N ARG A 105 9.75 -0.64 -5.64
CA ARG A 105 10.24 -0.93 -4.28
C ARG A 105 9.86 0.14 -3.26
N ASP A 106 8.65 0.63 -3.30
CA ASP A 106 8.20 1.71 -2.41
C ASP A 106 8.09 1.26 -0.94
N ILE A 107 7.86 -0.05 -0.66
CA ILE A 107 7.84 -0.57 0.72
C ILE A 107 9.20 -0.40 1.43
N PRO A 108 10.36 -0.76 0.86
CA PRO A 108 11.66 -0.45 1.45
C PRO A 108 11.88 1.04 1.71
N LEU A 109 11.44 1.92 0.80
CA LEU A 109 11.51 3.36 1.00
C LEU A 109 10.68 3.81 2.20
N LYS A 110 9.41 3.37 2.29
CA LYS A 110 8.53 3.66 3.42
C LYS A 110 9.13 3.15 4.75
N ALA A 111 9.78 1.98 4.74
CA ALA A 111 10.48 1.45 5.90
C ALA A 111 11.69 2.32 6.30
N LEU A 112 12.49 2.80 5.34
CA LEU A 112 13.59 3.72 5.61
C LEU A 112 13.10 5.04 6.22
N VAL A 113 12.05 5.63 5.67
CA VAL A 113 11.43 6.86 6.20
C VAL A 113 10.94 6.64 7.65
N LEU A 114 10.37 5.47 7.94
CA LEU A 114 9.96 5.10 9.30
C LEU A 114 11.16 5.08 10.27
N TRP A 115 12.30 4.50 9.86
CA TRP A 115 13.51 4.49 10.66
C TRP A 115 14.05 5.89 10.92
N VAL A 116 14.14 6.73 9.89
CA VAL A 116 14.59 8.13 10.02
C VAL A 116 13.67 8.90 10.96
N LYS A 117 12.34 8.74 10.81
CA LYS A 117 11.36 9.35 11.69
C LYS A 117 11.48 8.87 13.14
N ALA A 118 11.78 7.60 13.38
CA ALA A 118 11.97 7.06 14.72
C ALA A 118 13.23 7.63 15.39
N LEU A 119 14.34 7.76 14.66
CA LEU A 119 15.58 8.35 15.17
C LEU A 119 15.42 9.85 15.50
N HIS A 120 14.59 10.55 14.75
CA HIS A 120 14.33 11.99 14.91
C HIS A 120 12.90 12.25 15.44
N TRP A 121 12.42 11.38 16.32
CA TRP A 121 11.04 11.38 16.81
C TRP A 121 10.58 12.72 17.40
N PHE A 122 11.48 13.49 17.98
CA PHE A 122 11.25 14.80 18.59
C PHE A 122 11.19 15.96 17.57
N ASN A 123 11.60 15.74 16.31
CA ASN A 123 11.66 16.79 15.30
C ASN A 123 10.39 16.78 14.44
N PRO A 124 9.52 17.82 14.52
CA PRO A 124 8.29 17.88 13.74
C PRO A 124 8.51 17.94 12.23
N LEU A 125 9.65 18.48 11.77
CA LEU A 125 10.00 18.52 10.34
C LEU A 125 10.15 17.11 9.75
N MET A 126 10.61 16.14 10.54
CA MET A 126 10.71 14.74 10.09
C MET A 126 9.33 14.10 9.86
N TRP A 127 8.34 14.53 10.61
CA TRP A 127 6.96 14.07 10.42
C TRP A 127 6.33 14.69 9.17
N LEU A 128 6.62 15.97 8.90
CA LEU A 128 6.20 16.64 7.67
C LEU A 128 6.89 16.03 6.44
N MET A 129 8.20 15.80 6.52
CA MET A 129 8.97 15.12 5.47
C MET A 129 8.40 13.72 5.17
N ALA A 130 8.10 12.93 6.21
CA ALA A 130 7.52 11.60 6.04
C ALA A 130 6.18 11.65 5.29
N ARG A 131 5.32 12.63 5.59
CA ARG A 131 4.05 12.85 4.86
C ARG A 131 4.30 13.27 3.40
N ALA A 132 5.25 14.17 3.17
CA ALA A 132 5.59 14.58 1.81
C ALA A 132 6.12 13.41 0.98
N VAL A 133 7.03 12.59 1.53
CA VAL A 133 7.54 11.39 0.85
C VAL A 133 6.42 10.40 0.55
N GLU A 134 5.46 10.24 1.46
CA GLU A 134 4.29 9.37 1.22
C GLU A 134 3.45 9.89 0.06
N GLN A 135 3.13 11.18 0.04
CA GLN A 135 2.39 11.82 -1.05
C GLN A 135 3.13 11.74 -2.39
N ASP A 136 4.42 12.06 -2.40
CA ASP A 136 5.24 12.00 -3.61
C ASP A 136 5.37 10.57 -4.15
N THR A 137 5.39 9.57 -3.25
CA THR A 137 5.42 8.16 -3.62
C THR A 137 4.13 7.76 -4.33
N GLU A 138 2.97 8.21 -3.83
CA GLU A 138 1.65 7.95 -4.46
C GLU A 138 1.55 8.66 -5.81
N LEU A 139 1.87 9.96 -5.88
CA LEU A 139 1.85 10.71 -7.15
C LEU A 139 2.76 10.09 -8.20
N ALA A 140 3.97 9.70 -7.82
CA ALA A 140 4.90 9.06 -8.73
C ALA A 140 4.49 7.63 -9.13
N CYS A 141 3.70 6.92 -8.31
CA CYS A 141 3.10 5.65 -8.65
C CYS A 141 1.99 5.84 -9.69
N ASP A 142 1.09 6.80 -9.46
CA ASP A 142 0.01 7.13 -10.38
C ASP A 142 0.56 7.58 -11.75
N ASP A 143 1.55 8.47 -11.75
CA ASP A 143 2.22 8.93 -12.96
C ASP A 143 2.86 7.77 -13.74
N SER A 144 3.60 6.91 -13.04
CA SER A 144 4.22 5.72 -13.64
C SER A 144 3.19 4.74 -14.20
N THR A 145 2.04 4.62 -13.56
CA THR A 145 0.94 3.77 -14.01
C THR A 145 0.27 4.36 -15.25
N LEU A 146 -0.01 5.66 -15.25
CA LEU A 146 -0.60 6.38 -16.38
C LEU A 146 0.29 6.32 -17.63
N HIS A 147 1.61 6.52 -17.48
CA HIS A 147 2.55 6.46 -18.61
C HIS A 147 2.65 5.06 -19.21
N ALA A 148 2.46 4.01 -18.41
CA ALA A 148 2.50 2.63 -18.88
C ALA A 148 1.21 2.16 -19.57
N LEU A 149 0.12 2.94 -19.47
CA LEU A 149 -1.16 2.60 -20.08
C LEU A 149 -1.28 3.14 -21.51
N PRO A 150 -1.90 2.39 -22.45
CA PRO A 150 -2.35 2.90 -23.74
C PRO A 150 -3.29 4.11 -23.54
N GLY A 151 -3.33 5.01 -24.53
CA GLY A 151 -4.05 6.28 -24.43
C GLY A 151 -5.55 6.14 -24.14
N ASP A 152 -6.18 5.11 -24.69
CA ASP A 152 -7.60 4.76 -24.47
C ASP A 152 -7.90 4.32 -23.02
N GLN A 153 -6.94 3.67 -22.37
CA GLN A 153 -7.09 3.18 -21.00
C GLN A 153 -6.76 4.24 -19.93
N ARG A 154 -6.04 5.31 -20.26
CA ARG A 154 -5.69 6.39 -19.32
C ARG A 154 -6.92 7.09 -18.76
N SER A 155 -7.91 7.35 -19.59
CA SER A 155 -9.16 7.98 -19.15
C SER A 155 -9.99 7.08 -18.22
N ALA A 156 -9.95 5.76 -18.45
CA ALA A 156 -10.60 4.79 -17.56
C ALA A 156 -9.89 4.72 -16.20
N TYR A 157 -8.56 4.72 -16.19
CA TYR A 157 -7.76 4.77 -14.96
C TYR A 157 -8.02 6.06 -14.16
N GLY A 158 -8.02 7.22 -14.81
CA GLY A 158 -8.34 8.50 -14.15
C GLY A 158 -9.72 8.49 -13.50
N ARG A 159 -10.74 7.93 -14.16
CA ARG A 159 -12.09 7.77 -13.58
C ARG A 159 -12.08 6.83 -12.38
N SER A 160 -11.30 5.75 -12.40
CA SER A 160 -11.21 4.82 -11.25
C SER A 160 -10.59 5.48 -10.02
N ILE A 161 -9.59 6.34 -10.20
CA ILE A 161 -9.00 7.14 -9.11
C ILE A 161 -10.05 8.11 -8.53
N LEU A 162 -10.75 8.85 -9.38
CA LEU A 162 -11.80 9.78 -8.92
C LEU A 162 -12.91 9.05 -8.15
N GLN A 163 -13.33 7.88 -8.61
CA GLN A 163 -14.31 7.05 -7.90
C GLN A 163 -13.78 6.57 -6.53
N ALA A 164 -12.52 6.17 -6.46
CA ALA A 164 -11.92 5.78 -5.18
C ALA A 164 -11.86 6.94 -4.20
N VAL A 165 -11.47 8.13 -4.64
CA VAL A 165 -11.43 9.35 -3.81
C VAL A 165 -12.82 9.73 -3.32
N SER A 166 -13.83 9.76 -4.21
CA SER A 166 -15.21 10.08 -3.82
C SER A 166 -15.80 9.06 -2.83
N ALA A 167 -15.51 7.77 -3.00
CA ALA A 167 -15.96 6.74 -2.07
C ALA A 167 -15.35 6.91 -0.65
N VAL A 168 -14.09 7.36 -0.56
CA VAL A 168 -13.44 7.65 0.72
C VAL A 168 -14.04 8.90 1.37
N GLN A 169 -14.37 9.94 0.60
CA GLN A 169 -15.00 11.16 1.11
C GLN A 169 -16.40 10.87 1.66
N ASN A 170 -17.24 10.18 0.91
CA ASN A 170 -18.59 9.83 1.34
C ASN A 170 -18.60 9.01 2.64
N ARG A 171 -17.65 8.07 2.79
CA ARG A 171 -17.53 7.28 4.04
C ARG A 171 -17.14 8.13 5.24
N LYS A 172 -16.29 9.17 5.05
CA LYS A 172 -15.93 10.10 6.12
C LYS A 172 -17.09 10.99 6.55
N GLU A 173 -17.98 11.32 5.64
CA GLU A 173 -19.20 12.09 5.94
C GLU A 173 -20.22 11.24 6.71
N GLU A 174 -20.36 9.95 6.35
CA GLU A 174 -21.23 9.00 7.05
C GLU A 174 -20.75 8.73 8.50
N ASP A 175 -19.43 8.65 8.74
CA ASP A 175 -18.86 8.45 10.08
C ASP A 175 -18.94 9.70 10.98
N GLN A 176 -19.26 10.87 10.44
CA GLN A 176 -19.40 12.13 11.18
C GLN A 176 -20.87 12.53 11.43
N SER A 177 -21.82 11.80 10.91
CA SER A 177 -23.25 12.02 11.02
C SER A 177 -23.89 11.09 12.05
#